data_9c15b0d7a4602994d898819e22d49703
#
_entry.id   9c15b0d7a4602994d898819e22d49703
#
_cell.length_a   1.000
_cell.length_b   1.000
_cell.length_c   1.000
_cell.angle_alpha   90.00
_cell.angle_beta   90.00
_cell.angle_gamma   90.00
#
_symmetry.space_group_name_H-M   'P 1'
#
loop_
_entity.id
_entity.type
_entity.pdbx_description
1 polymer ?
#
loop_
_entity_poly.entity_id
_entity_poly.type
_entity_poly.pdbx_seq_one_letter_code
_entity_poly.pdbx_strand_id
1 'polypeptide(L)'
;MKDECYTDFARYMSDVAKYYVNEGYPVTHISPVNEPQYNWDSGQEGSGWTNDEVARLIRELDTAITSAGLSIDILPGESGDYEYLYKFKNDAAHSNVLSAFFTPGTSTYIGNLTHVKKLICGHSYWTDGTWDGMRNVRKQLAQAAQTI
;
A
#
# COMPACT_ATOMS: atom_id res chain seq x y z
N MET A 1 -8.70 -11.99 0.18
CA MET A 1 -8.28 -12.94 -0.91
C MET A 1 -8.20 -14.36 -0.35
N LYS A 2 -8.36 -15.42 -1.19
CA LYS A 2 -8.13 -16.79 -0.73
C LYS A 2 -6.64 -17.03 -0.50
N ASP A 3 -6.33 -17.80 0.55
CA ASP A 3 -4.94 -18.02 0.99
C ASP A 3 -4.01 -18.58 -0.09
N GLU A 4 -4.53 -19.48 -0.92
CA GLU A 4 -3.80 -20.10 -2.01
C GLU A 4 -3.54 -19.20 -3.23
N CYS A 5 -4.16 -18.01 -3.28
CA CYS A 5 -4.10 -17.13 -4.46
C CYS A 5 -3.06 -16.00 -4.35
N TYR A 6 -2.43 -15.80 -3.19
CA TYR A 6 -1.51 -14.66 -2.99
C TYR A 6 -0.30 -14.72 -3.93
N THR A 7 0.36 -15.86 -4.02
CA THR A 7 1.53 -16.04 -4.89
C THR A 7 1.17 -15.89 -6.36
N ASP A 8 0.04 -16.46 -6.79
CA ASP A 8 -0.42 -16.34 -8.19
C ASP A 8 -0.79 -14.91 -8.54
N PHE A 9 -1.44 -14.19 -7.63
CA PHE A 9 -1.79 -12.79 -7.86
C PHE A 9 -0.55 -11.89 -7.90
N ALA A 10 0.41 -12.11 -7.01
CA ALA A 10 1.68 -11.39 -7.03
C ALA A 10 2.46 -11.63 -8.33
N ARG A 11 2.50 -12.88 -8.80
CA ARG A 11 3.10 -13.22 -10.09
C ARG A 11 2.39 -12.52 -11.25
N TYR A 12 1.06 -12.55 -11.28
CA TYR A 12 0.28 -11.87 -12.30
C TYR A 12 0.60 -10.36 -12.36
N MET A 13 0.66 -9.69 -11.21
CA MET A 13 1.01 -8.26 -11.15
C MET A 13 2.43 -8.01 -11.66
N SER A 14 3.39 -8.85 -11.29
CA SER A 14 4.77 -8.78 -11.77
C SER A 14 4.87 -9.01 -13.28
N ASP A 15 4.12 -9.98 -13.83
CA ASP A 15 4.08 -10.28 -15.27
C ASP A 15 3.49 -9.11 -16.07
N VAL A 16 2.45 -8.46 -15.57
CA VAL A 16 1.88 -7.25 -16.17
C VAL A 16 2.91 -6.11 -16.19
N ALA A 17 3.60 -5.87 -15.07
CA ALA A 17 4.64 -4.86 -15.01
C ALA A 17 5.79 -5.17 -16.00
N LYS A 18 6.21 -6.43 -16.07
CA LYS A 18 7.25 -6.91 -16.99
C LYS A 18 6.86 -6.70 -18.46
N TYR A 19 5.59 -6.97 -18.79
CA TYR A 19 5.09 -6.72 -20.12
C TYR A 19 5.28 -5.23 -20.53
N TYR A 20 4.83 -4.29 -19.68
CA TYR A 20 4.97 -2.87 -19.97
C TYR A 20 6.45 -2.41 -20.03
N VAL A 21 7.31 -2.91 -19.16
CA VAL A 21 8.75 -2.63 -19.21
C VAL A 21 9.34 -3.11 -20.55
N ASN A 22 8.98 -4.31 -21.00
CA ASN A 22 9.45 -4.87 -22.27
C ASN A 22 8.93 -4.09 -23.49
N GLU A 23 7.74 -3.52 -23.39
CA GLU A 23 7.18 -2.61 -24.42
C GLU A 23 7.81 -1.20 -24.42
N GLY A 24 8.76 -0.96 -23.50
CA GLY A 24 9.50 0.31 -23.42
C GLY A 24 8.84 1.39 -22.57
N TYR A 25 7.81 1.07 -21.79
CA TYR A 25 7.23 2.01 -20.84
C TYR A 25 8.11 2.13 -19.59
N PRO A 26 8.35 3.36 -19.08
CA PRO A 26 9.19 3.58 -17.90
C PRO A 26 8.43 3.29 -16.60
N VAL A 27 8.04 2.03 -16.39
CA VAL A 27 7.39 1.59 -15.13
C VAL A 27 8.46 1.58 -14.04
N THR A 28 8.25 2.36 -12.99
CA THR A 28 9.17 2.49 -11.86
C THR A 28 8.56 2.00 -10.54
N HIS A 29 7.24 1.99 -10.44
CA HIS A 29 6.53 1.62 -9.22
C HIS A 29 5.28 0.80 -9.55
N ILE A 30 4.86 0.00 -8.57
CA ILE A 30 3.60 -0.73 -8.56
C ILE A 30 2.91 -0.57 -7.21
N SER A 31 1.63 -0.24 -7.23
CA SER A 31 0.78 -0.23 -6.05
C SER A 31 -0.13 -1.47 -6.07
N PRO A 32 -0.05 -2.35 -5.06
CA PRO A 32 -0.70 -3.65 -5.13
C PRO A 32 -2.20 -3.64 -4.82
N VAL A 33 -2.70 -2.60 -4.15
CA VAL A 33 -4.09 -2.48 -3.72
C VAL A 33 -4.56 -1.03 -3.85
N ASN A 34 -5.87 -0.83 -3.95
CA ASN A 34 -6.48 0.50 -3.95
C ASN A 34 -7.49 0.61 -2.81
N GLU A 35 -7.36 1.64 -1.97
CA GLU A 35 -8.26 1.94 -0.86
C GLU A 35 -8.60 0.72 0.01
N PRO A 36 -7.60 0.03 0.56
CA PRO A 36 -7.80 -1.25 1.24
C PRO A 36 -8.72 -1.16 2.46
N GLN A 37 -8.92 0.02 3.04
CA GLN A 37 -9.78 0.24 4.20
C GLN A 37 -11.28 0.35 3.86
N TYR A 38 -11.61 0.42 2.57
CA TYR A 38 -13.00 0.55 2.15
C TYR A 38 -13.65 -0.82 1.90
N ASN A 39 -14.90 -0.98 2.35
CA ASN A 39 -15.61 -2.27 2.25
C ASN A 39 -16.01 -2.65 0.83
N TRP A 40 -16.09 -1.69 -0.09
CA TRP A 40 -16.51 -1.91 -1.48
C TRP A 40 -17.89 -2.57 -1.60
N ASP A 41 -18.82 -2.19 -0.72
CA ASP A 41 -20.18 -2.69 -0.63
C ASP A 41 -21.21 -1.83 -1.41
N SER A 42 -20.71 -0.89 -2.20
CA SER A 42 -21.49 -0.01 -3.08
C SER A 42 -21.43 -0.47 -4.55
N GLY A 43 -21.93 0.32 -5.47
CA GLY A 43 -21.95 -0.01 -6.90
C GLY A 43 -20.60 0.03 -7.62
N GLN A 44 -19.50 0.27 -6.94
CA GLN A 44 -18.14 0.27 -7.48
C GLN A 44 -17.43 -1.03 -7.09
N GLU A 45 -16.73 -1.64 -8.03
CA GLU A 45 -15.92 -2.83 -7.79
C GLU A 45 -14.64 -2.49 -7.03
N GLY A 46 -14.26 -3.37 -6.11
CA GLY A 46 -13.05 -3.24 -5.31
C GLY A 46 -12.89 -4.38 -4.31
N SER A 47 -11.86 -4.31 -3.49
CA SER A 47 -11.57 -5.33 -2.48
C SER A 47 -11.00 -4.69 -1.22
N GLY A 48 -11.64 -4.92 -0.08
CA GLY A 48 -11.12 -4.54 1.24
C GLY A 48 -9.99 -5.47 1.67
N TRP A 49 -8.98 -4.91 2.36
CA TRP A 49 -7.79 -5.62 2.83
C TRP A 49 -7.35 -5.08 4.18
N THR A 50 -7.07 -5.96 5.10
CA THR A 50 -6.40 -5.62 6.35
C THR A 50 -4.91 -5.33 6.14
N ASN A 51 -4.26 -4.67 7.10
CA ASN A 51 -2.81 -4.44 7.07
C ASN A 51 -2.01 -5.76 6.98
N ASP A 52 -2.47 -6.83 7.65
CA ASP A 52 -1.83 -8.15 7.58
C ASP A 52 -1.92 -8.75 6.17
N GLU A 53 -3.08 -8.65 5.53
CA GLU A 53 -3.29 -9.15 4.16
C GLU A 53 -2.46 -8.36 3.15
N VAL A 54 -2.42 -7.04 3.26
CA VAL A 54 -1.58 -6.18 2.40
C VAL A 54 -0.10 -6.50 2.60
N ALA A 55 0.37 -6.62 3.84
CA ALA A 55 1.76 -6.95 4.12
C ALA A 55 2.15 -8.33 3.56
N ARG A 56 1.25 -9.32 3.65
CA ARG A 56 1.43 -10.64 3.04
C ARG A 56 1.56 -10.54 1.52
N LEU A 57 0.64 -9.84 0.87
CA LEU A 57 0.68 -9.64 -0.59
C LEU A 57 1.98 -8.97 -1.03
N ILE A 58 2.43 -7.95 -0.31
CA ILE A 58 3.67 -7.22 -0.61
C ILE A 58 4.90 -8.14 -0.52
N ARG A 59 4.97 -9.06 0.45
CA ARG A 59 6.07 -10.04 0.53
C ARG A 59 6.10 -10.99 -0.68
N GLU A 60 4.94 -11.48 -1.10
CA GLU A 60 4.83 -12.30 -2.30
C GLU A 60 5.22 -11.50 -3.56
N LEU A 61 4.80 -10.24 -3.64
CA LEU A 61 5.11 -9.37 -4.77
C LEU A 61 6.60 -9.01 -4.84
N ASP A 62 7.26 -8.74 -3.71
CA ASP A 62 8.71 -8.53 -3.62
C ASP A 62 9.49 -9.74 -4.19
N THR A 63 9.05 -10.94 -3.83
CA THR A 63 9.60 -12.19 -4.33
C THR A 63 9.37 -12.34 -5.85
N ALA A 64 8.16 -12.04 -6.33
CA ALA A 64 7.82 -12.14 -7.74
C ALA A 64 8.59 -11.14 -8.60
N ILE A 65 8.72 -9.88 -8.17
CA ILE A 65 9.50 -8.83 -8.84
C ILE A 65 10.97 -9.22 -8.92
N THR A 66 11.55 -9.70 -7.80
CA THR A 66 12.92 -10.21 -7.76
C THR A 66 13.13 -11.35 -8.76
N SER A 67 12.23 -12.33 -8.77
CA SER A 67 12.29 -13.49 -9.67
C SER A 67 12.15 -13.11 -11.14
N ALA A 68 11.37 -12.07 -11.43
CA ALA A 68 11.19 -11.53 -12.79
C ALA A 68 12.40 -10.71 -13.28
N GLY A 69 13.34 -10.37 -12.39
CA GLY A 69 14.48 -9.50 -12.68
C GLY A 69 14.10 -8.05 -12.96
N LEU A 70 13.00 -7.56 -12.37
CA LEU A 70 12.54 -6.20 -12.53
C LEU A 70 13.18 -5.24 -11.52
N SER A 71 13.44 -4.01 -11.97
CA SER A 71 13.92 -2.91 -11.12
C SER A 71 12.80 -1.89 -10.91
N ILE A 72 11.76 -2.32 -10.21
CA ILE A 72 10.61 -1.49 -9.85
C ILE A 72 10.39 -1.55 -8.35
N ASP A 73 9.82 -0.50 -7.78
CA ASP A 73 9.54 -0.40 -6.35
C ASP A 73 8.04 -0.62 -6.06
N ILE A 74 7.74 -1.15 -4.88
CA ILE A 74 6.38 -1.31 -4.39
C ILE A 74 6.00 -0.08 -3.57
N LEU A 75 4.86 0.53 -3.88
CA LEU A 75 4.26 1.61 -3.11
C LEU A 75 3.19 1.04 -2.17
N PRO A 76 3.46 0.93 -0.87
CA PRO A 76 2.46 0.52 0.09
C PRO A 76 1.50 1.66 0.44
N GLY A 77 0.33 1.31 0.96
CA GLY A 77 -0.65 2.27 1.48
C GLY A 77 -1.90 2.35 0.64
N GLU A 78 -1.98 3.28 -0.30
CA GLU A 78 -3.17 3.53 -1.14
C GLU A 78 -4.46 3.76 -0.35
N SER A 79 -4.36 4.20 0.91
CA SER A 79 -5.52 4.49 1.74
C SER A 79 -6.41 5.53 1.09
N GLY A 80 -7.72 5.34 1.09
CA GLY A 80 -8.70 6.29 0.57
C GLY A 80 -8.73 7.61 1.36
N ASP A 81 -8.34 7.55 2.61
CA ASP A 81 -8.25 8.67 3.54
C ASP A 81 -6.88 8.69 4.21
N TYR A 82 -6.19 9.81 4.13
CA TYR A 82 -4.87 10.02 4.74
C TYR A 82 -4.81 9.70 6.23
N GLU A 83 -5.89 9.82 6.96
CA GLU A 83 -5.91 9.59 8.40
C GLU A 83 -5.62 8.15 8.78
N TYR A 84 -6.01 7.17 7.97
CA TYR A 84 -5.65 5.76 8.18
C TYR A 84 -4.14 5.51 8.16
N LEU A 85 -3.41 6.35 7.44
CA LEU A 85 -1.97 6.17 7.29
C LEU A 85 -1.21 6.41 8.60
N TYR A 86 -1.64 7.37 9.44
CA TYR A 86 -0.84 7.82 10.57
C TYR A 86 -1.51 7.75 11.95
N LYS A 87 -2.79 7.43 12.02
CA LYS A 87 -3.50 7.32 13.31
C LYS A 87 -4.52 6.19 13.31
N PHE A 88 -5.02 5.86 14.50
CA PHE A 88 -6.16 4.97 14.63
C PHE A 88 -7.42 5.63 14.04
N LYS A 89 -8.12 4.89 13.20
CA LYS A 89 -9.39 5.30 12.61
C LYS A 89 -10.25 4.06 12.37
N ASN A 90 -11.44 4.02 12.96
CA ASN A 90 -12.42 2.95 12.92
C ASN A 90 -11.98 1.64 13.60
N ASP A 91 -10.94 1.00 13.11
CA ASP A 91 -10.44 -0.27 13.67
C ASP A 91 -8.91 -0.41 13.52
N ALA A 92 -8.33 -1.34 14.26
CA ALA A 92 -6.89 -1.55 14.29
C ALA A 92 -6.35 -2.26 13.04
N ALA A 93 -7.16 -3.08 12.39
CA ALA A 93 -6.71 -3.90 11.25
C ALA A 93 -6.41 -3.07 10.00
N HIS A 94 -6.97 -1.86 9.92
CA HIS A 94 -6.84 -0.96 8.76
C HIS A 94 -6.11 0.36 9.08
N SER A 95 -5.78 0.61 10.35
CA SER A 95 -5.25 1.89 10.84
C SER A 95 -3.74 1.89 11.02
N ASN A 96 -3.17 3.08 11.25
CA ASN A 96 -1.74 3.25 11.56
C ASN A 96 -0.81 2.56 10.55
N VAL A 97 -1.12 2.65 9.28
CA VAL A 97 -0.43 1.93 8.19
C VAL A 97 1.08 2.19 8.20
N LEU A 98 1.52 3.44 8.43
CA LEU A 98 2.95 3.78 8.55
C LEU A 98 3.63 2.96 9.65
N SER A 99 3.03 2.94 10.84
CA SER A 99 3.57 2.17 11.97
C SER A 99 3.51 0.66 11.69
N ALA A 100 2.39 0.17 11.14
CA ALA A 100 2.22 -1.24 10.83
C ALA A 100 3.32 -1.73 9.87
N PHE A 101 3.60 -0.99 8.81
CA PHE A 101 4.50 -1.45 7.74
C PHE A 101 5.97 -1.14 7.98
N PHE A 102 6.29 -0.11 8.78
CA PHE A 102 7.67 0.36 8.92
C PHE A 102 8.23 0.28 10.33
N THR A 103 7.48 -0.19 11.33
CA THR A 103 8.05 -0.45 12.66
C THR A 103 8.66 -1.85 12.71
N PRO A 104 9.98 -1.99 12.89
CA PRO A 104 10.62 -3.30 13.03
C PRO A 104 10.02 -4.12 14.18
N GLY A 105 9.80 -5.41 13.95
CA GLY A 105 9.28 -6.34 14.96
C GLY A 105 7.76 -6.50 14.97
N THR A 106 7.01 -5.72 14.18
CA THR A 106 5.59 -5.99 13.94
C THR A 106 5.40 -7.16 12.96
N SER A 107 4.29 -7.90 13.05
CA SER A 107 3.96 -8.98 12.11
C SER A 107 3.80 -8.47 10.66
N THR A 108 3.43 -7.20 10.53
CA THR A 108 3.19 -6.51 9.24
C THR A 108 4.41 -5.78 8.71
N TYR A 109 5.56 -5.83 9.40
CA TYR A 109 6.77 -5.13 8.97
C TYR A 109 7.23 -5.58 7.58
N ILE A 110 7.36 -4.64 6.67
CA ILE A 110 7.81 -4.85 5.28
C ILE A 110 8.99 -3.94 4.90
N GLY A 111 9.44 -3.07 5.81
CA GLY A 111 10.48 -2.08 5.54
C GLY A 111 11.88 -2.64 5.26
N ASN A 112 12.08 -3.96 5.37
CA ASN A 112 13.32 -4.67 5.05
C ASN A 112 13.29 -5.41 3.70
N LEU A 113 12.20 -5.32 2.96
CA LEU A 113 12.07 -5.96 1.66
C LEU A 113 12.86 -5.20 0.59
N THR A 114 13.29 -5.90 -0.45
CA THR A 114 14.17 -5.36 -1.49
C THR A 114 13.52 -4.25 -2.29
N HIS A 115 12.27 -4.45 -2.67
CA HIS A 115 11.51 -3.56 -3.55
C HIS A 115 10.59 -2.60 -2.79
N VAL A 116 10.57 -2.61 -1.45
CA VAL A 116 9.81 -1.65 -0.66
C VAL A 116 10.68 -0.47 -0.26
N LYS A 117 10.33 0.72 -0.72
CA LYS A 117 10.95 1.97 -0.27
C LYS A 117 10.17 2.56 0.90
N LYS A 118 10.83 3.39 1.69
CA LYS A 118 10.18 4.19 2.74
C LYS A 118 9.36 5.32 2.14
N LEU A 119 8.39 4.93 1.33
CA LEU A 119 7.42 5.79 0.68
C LEU A 119 6.03 5.33 1.06
N ILE A 120 5.09 6.24 1.12
CA ILE A 120 3.69 5.95 1.36
C ILE A 120 2.83 6.75 0.40
N CYS A 121 1.81 6.12 -0.15
CA CYS A 121 0.81 6.78 -0.97
C CYS A 121 -0.58 6.66 -0.37
N GLY A 122 -1.48 7.54 -0.79
CA GLY A 122 -2.86 7.54 -0.34
C GLY A 122 -3.66 8.64 -0.99
N HIS A 123 -4.96 8.61 -0.75
CA HIS A 123 -5.93 9.54 -1.28
C HIS A 123 -6.40 10.50 -0.21
N SER A 124 -7.06 11.58 -0.62
CA SER A 124 -7.48 12.65 0.27
C SER A 124 -8.98 12.68 0.56
N TYR A 125 -9.69 11.59 0.26
CA TYR A 125 -11.13 11.54 0.49
C TYR A 125 -11.46 11.80 1.96
N TRP A 126 -12.58 12.46 2.20
CA TRP A 126 -13.09 12.81 3.54
C TRP A 126 -12.16 13.68 4.41
N THR A 127 -11.07 14.21 3.83
CA THR A 127 -10.13 15.13 4.51
C THR A 127 -10.10 16.52 3.87
N ASP A 128 -11.15 16.88 3.14
CA ASP A 128 -11.26 18.06 2.29
C ASP A 128 -12.35 19.06 2.74
N GLY A 129 -12.90 18.88 3.95
CA GLY A 129 -14.03 19.68 4.44
C GLY A 129 -13.74 21.17 4.65
N THR A 130 -12.57 21.53 5.17
CA THR A 130 -12.14 22.92 5.37
C THR A 130 -10.66 23.09 5.01
N TRP A 131 -10.26 24.32 4.64
CA TRP A 131 -8.85 24.64 4.35
C TRP A 131 -7.91 24.25 5.48
N ASP A 132 -8.25 24.61 6.71
CA ASP A 132 -7.42 24.30 7.87
C ASP A 132 -7.41 22.79 8.17
N GLY A 133 -8.52 22.11 8.01
CA GLY A 133 -8.61 20.65 8.13
C GLY A 133 -7.71 19.95 7.10
N MET A 134 -7.84 20.31 5.83
CA MET A 134 -6.99 19.77 4.75
C MET A 134 -5.50 19.97 5.02
N ARG A 135 -5.10 21.16 5.41
CA ARG A 135 -3.69 21.48 5.71
C ARG A 135 -3.19 20.71 6.94
N ASN A 136 -4.03 20.60 7.98
CA ASN A 136 -3.65 19.92 9.21
C ASN A 136 -3.43 18.42 8.99
N VAL A 137 -4.33 17.74 8.29
CA VAL A 137 -4.19 16.31 7.97
C VAL A 137 -2.91 16.05 7.19
N ARG A 138 -2.63 16.83 6.16
CA ARG A 138 -1.41 16.69 5.35
C ARG A 138 -0.13 16.97 6.15
N LYS A 139 -0.18 17.98 7.04
CA LYS A 139 0.94 18.28 7.94
C LYS A 139 1.21 17.13 8.91
N GLN A 140 0.17 16.55 9.51
CA GLN A 140 0.30 15.41 10.42
C GLN A 140 0.85 14.18 9.69
N LEU A 141 0.33 13.89 8.50
CA LEU A 141 0.85 12.80 7.68
C LEU A 141 2.33 13.00 7.33
N ALA A 142 2.70 14.21 6.89
CA ALA A 142 4.10 14.52 6.56
C ALA A 142 5.03 14.38 7.78
N GLN A 143 4.57 14.78 8.95
CA GLN A 143 5.33 14.59 10.21
C GLN A 143 5.48 13.11 10.56
N ALA A 144 4.41 12.33 10.45
CA ALA A 144 4.46 10.89 10.71
C ALA A 144 5.38 10.17 9.71
N ALA A 145 5.33 10.52 8.42
CA ALA A 145 6.19 9.93 7.40
C ALA A 145 7.69 10.20 7.60
N GLN A 146 8.06 11.25 8.33
CA GLN A 146 9.46 11.52 8.69
C GLN A 146 10.02 10.57 9.76
N THR A 147 9.15 9.77 10.40
CA THR A 147 9.57 8.84 11.47
C THR A 147 9.89 7.43 10.98
N ILE A 148 9.71 7.15 9.70
CA ILE A 148 9.93 5.84 9.07
C ILE A 148 11.25 5.75 8.30
#